data_3e1ec5f3fee6f41a8eafd3204a5a3047
#
_entry.id   3e1ec5f3fee6f41a8eafd3204a5a3047
#
_cell.length_a   1.000
_cell.length_b   1.000
_cell.length_c   1.000
_cell.angle_alpha   90.00
_cell.angle_beta   90.00
_cell.angle_gamma   90.00
#
_symmetry.space_group_name_H-M   'P 1'
#
loop_
_entity.id
_entity.type
_entity.pdbx_description
1 polymer ?
#
loop_
_entity_poly.entity_id
_entity_poly.type
_entity_poly.pdbx_seq_one_letter_code
_entity_poly.pdbx_strand_id
1 'polypeptide(L)'
;MEVGYTFEPLHKEEITHTQLVRYAGASGDFNPIHTVVPFAEAAGLGGVIAHGMLIMGFVGQAIGEWFSTTDLLKFSSRFKAMTRPGEKITVQGRVLDE
;
A
#
# COMPACT_ATOMS: atom_id res chain seq x y z
N MET A 1 -14.61 10.86 -19.05
CA MET A 1 -13.20 10.44 -18.99
C MET A 1 -13.01 9.30 -19.99
N GLU A 2 -12.05 9.41 -20.88
CA GLU A 2 -11.87 8.42 -21.95
C GLU A 2 -11.14 7.17 -21.45
N VAL A 3 -11.52 6.02 -22.00
CA VAL A 3 -10.78 4.77 -21.79
C VAL A 3 -9.33 4.96 -22.25
N GLY A 4 -8.39 4.48 -21.46
CA GLY A 4 -6.96 4.65 -21.72
C GLY A 4 -6.36 5.91 -21.11
N TYR A 5 -7.17 6.84 -20.60
CA TYR A 5 -6.66 8.00 -19.87
C TYR A 5 -5.81 7.54 -18.68
N THR A 6 -4.64 8.15 -18.53
CA THR A 6 -3.73 7.86 -17.40
C THR A 6 -3.65 9.05 -16.47
N PHE A 7 -3.66 8.77 -15.16
CA PHE A 7 -3.56 9.79 -14.14
C PHE A 7 -2.10 10.10 -13.82
N GLU A 8 -1.86 11.27 -13.23
CA GLU A 8 -0.55 11.61 -12.69
C GLU A 8 -0.19 10.59 -11.61
N PRO A 9 0.94 9.87 -11.73
CA PRO A 9 1.31 8.87 -10.73
C PRO A 9 1.54 9.47 -9.35
N LEU A 10 1.18 8.73 -8.30
CA LEU A 10 1.53 9.07 -6.93
C LEU A 10 2.82 8.33 -6.56
N HIS A 11 3.88 9.10 -6.27
CA HIS A 11 5.15 8.55 -5.82
C HIS A 11 5.24 8.66 -4.30
N LYS A 12 5.45 7.52 -3.63
CA LYS A 12 5.62 7.49 -2.18
C LYS A 12 7.10 7.39 -1.83
N GLU A 13 7.45 7.92 -0.67
CA GLU A 13 8.78 7.74 -0.09
C GLU A 13 9.03 6.25 0.19
N GLU A 14 10.30 5.87 0.36
CA GLU A 14 10.63 4.49 0.66
C GLU A 14 9.96 4.02 1.96
N ILE A 15 9.56 2.77 1.98
CA ILE A 15 9.00 2.13 3.17
C ILE A 15 10.10 1.99 4.21
N THR A 16 9.83 2.38 5.45
CA THR A 16 10.76 2.24 6.57
C THR A 16 10.19 1.31 7.64
N HIS A 17 11.07 0.66 8.40
CA HIS A 17 10.65 -0.15 9.54
C HIS A 17 9.83 0.70 10.55
N THR A 18 10.26 1.92 10.80
CA THR A 18 9.55 2.84 11.69
C THR A 18 8.13 3.10 11.21
N GLN A 19 7.92 3.25 9.91
CA GLN A 19 6.59 3.42 9.34
C GLN A 19 5.70 2.21 9.64
N LEU A 20 6.25 1.00 9.52
CA LEU A 20 5.48 -0.22 9.81
C LEU A 20 5.09 -0.30 11.29
N VAL A 21 5.99 0.10 12.20
CA VAL A 21 5.67 0.16 13.62
C VAL A 21 4.54 1.17 13.89
N ARG A 22 4.62 2.35 13.28
CA ARG A 22 3.57 3.36 13.40
C ARG A 22 2.23 2.86 12.85
N TYR A 23 2.27 2.21 11.71
CA TYR A 23 1.06 1.69 11.09
C TYR A 23 0.44 0.57 11.94
N ALA A 24 1.25 -0.30 12.54
CA ALA A 24 0.77 -1.33 13.45
C ALA A 24 -0.04 -0.70 14.60
N GLY A 25 0.47 0.38 15.19
CA GLY A 25 -0.22 1.11 16.24
C GLY A 25 -1.51 1.77 15.76
N ALA A 26 -1.48 2.39 14.58
CA ALA A 26 -2.63 3.09 14.03
C ALA A 26 -3.74 2.15 13.58
N SER A 27 -3.39 1.02 12.99
CA SER A 27 -4.35 0.05 12.44
C SER A 27 -4.83 -0.97 13.44
N GLY A 28 -4.08 -1.19 14.53
CA GLY A 28 -4.33 -2.29 15.46
C GLY A 28 -3.87 -3.65 14.95
N ASP A 29 -3.17 -3.71 13.82
CA ASP A 29 -2.60 -4.95 13.30
C ASP A 29 -1.18 -5.11 13.82
N PHE A 30 -1.04 -5.85 14.91
CA PHE A 30 0.23 -6.06 15.59
C PHE A 30 0.89 -7.40 15.23
N ASN A 31 0.53 -8.00 14.11
CA ASN A 31 1.18 -9.22 13.68
C ASN A 31 2.70 -8.98 13.58
N PRO A 32 3.51 -9.73 14.32
CA PRO A 32 4.96 -9.45 14.42
C PRO A 32 5.73 -9.66 13.11
N ILE A 33 5.15 -10.26 12.08
CA ILE A 33 5.80 -10.33 10.77
C ILE A 33 6.06 -8.94 10.16
N HIS A 34 5.37 -7.91 10.63
CA HIS A 34 5.51 -6.55 10.15
C HIS A 34 6.52 -5.72 10.95
N THR A 35 6.88 -6.12 12.17
CA THR A 35 7.65 -5.27 13.06
C THR A 35 8.82 -5.95 13.75
N VAL A 36 8.82 -7.27 13.88
CA VAL A 36 9.83 -8.03 14.62
C VAL A 36 10.66 -8.87 13.67
N VAL A 37 11.88 -8.40 13.37
CA VAL A 37 12.77 -9.03 12.38
C VAL A 37 13.03 -10.51 12.68
N PRO A 38 13.44 -10.92 13.90
CA PRO A 38 13.68 -12.35 14.17
C PRO A 38 12.44 -13.21 13.96
N PHE A 39 11.25 -12.69 14.29
CA PHE A 39 10.00 -13.41 14.08
C PHE A 39 9.72 -13.62 12.61
N ALA A 40 9.90 -12.56 11.78
CA ALA A 40 9.68 -12.62 10.34
C ALA A 40 10.68 -13.59 9.68
N GLU A 41 11.92 -13.57 10.10
CA GLU A 41 12.93 -14.51 9.60
C GLU A 41 12.58 -15.95 9.95
N ALA A 42 12.14 -16.23 11.18
CA ALA A 42 11.70 -17.56 11.62
C ALA A 42 10.46 -18.03 10.84
N ALA A 43 9.62 -17.10 10.37
CA ALA A 43 8.47 -17.40 9.52
C ALA A 43 8.84 -17.64 8.05
N GLY A 44 10.12 -17.54 7.70
CA GLY A 44 10.61 -17.78 6.33
C GLY A 44 10.50 -16.59 5.41
N LEU A 45 10.26 -15.38 5.95
CA LEU A 45 10.06 -14.18 5.14
C LEU A 45 11.38 -13.44 4.83
N GLY A 46 12.46 -13.74 5.54
CA GLY A 46 13.76 -13.10 5.32
C GLY A 46 13.84 -11.66 5.86
N GLY A 47 12.87 -11.22 6.64
CA GLY A 47 12.76 -9.88 7.20
C GLY A 47 11.32 -9.44 7.29
N VAL A 48 11.06 -8.28 7.87
CA VAL A 48 9.69 -7.77 8.00
C VAL A 48 9.11 -7.36 6.66
N ILE A 49 7.79 -7.46 6.56
CA ILE A 49 7.02 -7.08 5.36
C ILE A 49 5.99 -6.02 5.73
N ALA A 50 5.63 -5.19 4.77
CA ALA A 50 4.62 -4.16 4.96
C ALA A 50 3.23 -4.79 5.08
N HIS A 51 2.37 -4.15 5.89
CA HIS A 51 0.96 -4.50 5.95
C HIS A 51 0.32 -4.28 4.57
N GLY A 52 -0.46 -5.26 4.10
CA GLY A 52 -1.17 -5.11 2.84
C GLY A 52 -2.08 -3.88 2.84
N MET A 53 -2.78 -3.64 3.95
CA MET A 53 -3.68 -2.49 4.07
C MET A 53 -2.95 -1.14 4.05
N LEU A 54 -1.67 -1.08 4.43
CA LEU A 54 -0.87 0.13 4.28
C LEU A 54 -0.71 0.46 2.78
N ILE A 55 -0.38 -0.55 1.98
CA ILE A 55 -0.22 -0.39 0.53
C ILE A 55 -1.56 -0.02 -0.11
N MET A 56 -2.64 -0.67 0.30
CA MET A 56 -3.98 -0.30 -0.16
C MET A 56 -4.33 1.14 0.21
N GLY A 57 -3.85 1.61 1.37
CA GLY A 57 -3.99 3.02 1.78
C GLY A 57 -3.31 3.99 0.82
N PHE A 58 -2.15 3.63 0.26
CA PHE A 58 -1.49 4.44 -0.75
C PHE A 58 -2.33 4.53 -2.03
N VAL A 59 -2.93 3.43 -2.44
CA VAL A 59 -3.85 3.42 -3.59
C VAL A 59 -5.07 4.30 -3.30
N GLY A 60 -5.63 4.20 -2.10
CA GLY A 60 -6.74 5.05 -1.67
C GLY A 60 -6.36 6.53 -1.67
N GLN A 61 -5.16 6.87 -1.26
CA GLN A 61 -4.64 8.24 -1.32
C GLN A 61 -4.61 8.75 -2.76
N ALA A 62 -4.10 7.95 -3.69
CA ALA A 62 -4.04 8.31 -5.10
C ALA A 62 -5.46 8.54 -5.66
N ILE A 63 -6.39 7.64 -5.36
CA ILE A 63 -7.79 7.78 -5.78
C ILE A 63 -8.38 9.09 -5.26
N GLY A 64 -8.09 9.43 -3.99
CA GLY A 64 -8.57 10.68 -3.39
C GLY A 64 -7.97 11.94 -4.02
N GLU A 65 -6.77 11.84 -4.60
CA GLU A 65 -6.15 12.94 -5.35
C GLU A 65 -6.68 13.06 -6.78
N TRP A 66 -7.02 11.92 -7.40
CA TRP A 66 -7.51 11.90 -8.79
C TRP A 66 -9.00 12.20 -8.90
N PHE A 67 -9.79 11.86 -7.89
CA PHE A 67 -11.24 11.99 -7.87
C PHE A 67 -11.72 12.57 -6.57
N SER A 68 -12.99 13.04 -6.56
CA SER A 68 -13.70 13.24 -5.31
C SER A 68 -14.06 11.89 -4.69
N THR A 69 -13.80 11.71 -3.41
CA THR A 69 -14.13 10.47 -2.71
C THR A 69 -15.63 10.22 -2.66
N THR A 70 -16.45 11.24 -2.84
CA THR A 70 -17.92 11.10 -2.91
C THR A 70 -18.38 10.37 -4.17
N ASP A 71 -17.53 10.29 -5.19
CA ASP A 71 -17.83 9.58 -6.43
C ASP A 71 -17.42 8.12 -6.40
N LEU A 72 -16.76 7.69 -5.31
CA LEU A 72 -16.27 6.33 -5.18
C LEU A 72 -17.41 5.39 -4.80
N LEU A 73 -17.70 4.42 -5.66
CA LEU A 73 -18.76 3.43 -5.43
C LEU A 73 -18.24 2.12 -4.87
N LYS A 74 -17.05 1.70 -5.30
CA LYS A 74 -16.45 0.44 -4.90
C LYS A 74 -14.93 0.52 -5.00
N PHE A 75 -14.25 -0.02 -4.00
CA PHE A 75 -12.80 -0.09 -3.96
C PHE A 75 -12.38 -1.47 -3.48
N SER A 76 -11.62 -2.19 -4.29
CA SER A 76 -11.12 -3.51 -3.95
C SER A 76 -9.70 -3.68 -4.48
N SER A 77 -8.95 -4.59 -3.88
CA SER A 77 -7.57 -4.85 -4.28
C SER A 77 -7.22 -6.32 -4.12
N ARG A 78 -6.14 -6.72 -4.79
CA ARG A 78 -5.52 -8.03 -4.64
C ARG A 78 -4.04 -7.83 -4.39
N PHE A 79 -3.52 -8.42 -3.32
CA PHE A 79 -2.11 -8.37 -2.98
C PHE A 79 -1.39 -9.54 -3.65
N LYS A 80 -0.50 -9.23 -4.62
CA LYS A 80 0.19 -10.25 -5.42
C LYS A 80 1.64 -10.47 -5.01
N ALA A 81 2.23 -9.52 -4.28
CA ALA A 81 3.62 -9.58 -3.85
C ALA A 81 3.78 -8.88 -2.51
N MET A 82 4.80 -9.26 -1.76
CA MET A 82 5.13 -8.62 -0.48
C MET A 82 5.97 -7.36 -0.74
N THR A 83 5.72 -6.33 0.05
CA THR A 83 6.50 -5.09 0.04
C THR A 83 7.38 -5.05 1.28
N ARG A 84 8.61 -4.62 1.14
CA ARG A 84 9.61 -4.61 2.21
C ARG A 84 10.13 -3.21 2.48
N PRO A 85 10.68 -2.95 3.70
CA PRO A 85 11.40 -1.72 3.96
C PRO A 85 12.51 -1.48 2.92
N GLY A 86 12.70 -0.24 2.52
CA GLY A 86 13.64 0.16 1.48
C GLY A 86 13.02 0.27 0.09
N GLU A 87 11.87 -0.33 -0.14
CA GLU A 87 11.17 -0.23 -1.41
C GLU A 87 10.39 1.08 -1.52
N LYS A 88 10.34 1.62 -2.72
CA LYS A 88 9.52 2.79 -3.06
C LYS A 88 8.29 2.34 -3.81
N ILE A 89 7.14 2.92 -3.47
CA ILE A 89 5.88 2.58 -4.11
C ILE A 89 5.46 3.72 -5.03
N THR A 90 5.08 3.36 -6.25
CA THR A 90 4.44 4.28 -7.19
C THR A 90 3.06 3.74 -7.51
N VAL A 91 2.05 4.59 -7.38
CA VAL A 91 0.68 4.24 -7.74
C VAL A 91 0.36 4.85 -9.10
N GLN A 92 -0.02 4.01 -10.03
CA GLN A 92 -0.40 4.41 -11.39
C GLN A 92 -1.87 4.06 -11.61
N GLY A 93 -2.55 4.86 -12.41
CA GLY A 93 -3.96 4.65 -12.70
C GLY A 93 -4.29 4.89 -14.15
N ARG A 94 -5.20 4.09 -14.66
CA ARG A 94 -5.67 4.16 -16.03
C ARG A 94 -7.16 3.84 -16.07
N VAL A 95 -7.88 4.54 -16.94
CA VAL A 95 -9.30 4.26 -17.16
C VAL A 95 -9.43 3.06 -18.08
N LEU A 96 -10.12 2.00 -17.61
CA LEU A 96 -10.34 0.77 -18.37
C LEU A 96 -11.71 0.76 -19.04
N ASP A 97 -12.70 1.39 -18.41
CA ASP A 97 -14.10 1.40 -18.88
C ASP A 97 -14.77 2.68 -18.37
N GLU A 98 -15.69 3.20 -19.12
CA GLU A 98 -16.44 4.38 -18.72
C GLU A 98 -17.68 4.05 -17.92
#